data_c132c2bd5f4999110db8c40ac9d4decc
#
_entry.id   c132c2bd5f4999110db8c40ac9d4decc
#
_cell.length_a   1.000
_cell.length_b   1.000
_cell.length_c   1.000
_cell.angle_alpha   90.00
_cell.angle_beta   90.00
_cell.angle_gamma   90.00
#
_symmetry.space_group_name_H-M   'P 1'
#
loop_
_entity.id
_entity.type
_entity.pdbx_description
1 polymer ?
#
loop_
_entity_poly.entity_id
_entity_poly.type
_entity_poly.pdbx_seq_one_letter_code
_entity_poly.pdbx_strand_id
1 'polypeptide(L)'
;MRIIIESITPEMRRTYDYDNLERVYAEYQNRVVDDEPVMSSFASKMAGKKVLLLAPGVTLRTESDRVQKYIAHENPIVIGVNHVPDDYRCNCFFFANAQRYQYAVDTNANEMRRADVIVTSNVRSVKVGANVVNFNLLAKRGWRFFDNGTIMALRFLRKVGVMDVAFAGFDGFPAEDSRLCYANRVFQNDLSMELKRAINEDVLSMLRDFQALDKGMTKLSFVTSSL
;
A
#
# COMPACT_ATOMS: atom_id res chain seq x y z
N MET A 1 -0.33 7.32 10.74
CA MET A 1 -0.96 8.63 10.44
C MET A 1 -0.25 9.19 9.23
N ARG A 2 -0.92 9.31 8.08
CA ARG A 2 -0.42 10.23 7.06
C ARG A 2 -0.74 11.63 7.58
N ILE A 3 0.21 12.29 8.17
CA ILE A 3 0.14 13.73 8.32
C ILE A 3 0.34 14.26 6.91
N ILE A 4 -0.75 14.57 6.24
CA ILE A 4 -0.69 15.37 5.03
C ILE A 4 -0.39 16.77 5.56
N ILE A 5 0.88 17.17 5.49
CA ILE A 5 1.40 18.41 6.08
C ILE A 5 0.53 19.63 5.73
N GLU A 6 -0.11 19.61 4.58
CA GLU A 6 -0.99 20.68 4.09
C GLU A 6 -2.43 20.64 4.65
N SER A 7 -2.87 19.51 5.21
CA SER A 7 -4.18 19.44 5.90
C SER A 7 -4.11 19.82 7.38
N ILE A 8 -2.93 20.21 7.85
CA ILE A 8 -2.72 20.65 9.21
C ILE A 8 -3.23 22.08 9.34
N THR A 9 -4.36 22.24 10.02
CA THR A 9 -4.90 23.56 10.33
C THR A 9 -3.97 24.30 11.29
N PRO A 10 -3.99 25.65 11.29
CA PRO A 10 -3.26 26.43 12.30
C PRO A 10 -3.61 26.06 13.75
N GLU A 11 -4.82 25.56 13.97
CA GLU A 11 -5.30 25.10 15.28
C GLU A 11 -4.67 23.77 15.69
N MET A 12 -4.54 22.82 14.76
CA MET A 12 -3.81 21.57 14.98
C MET A 12 -2.33 21.85 15.25
N ARG A 13 -1.73 22.85 14.62
CA ARG A 13 -0.34 23.26 14.88
C ARG A 13 -0.13 23.81 16.29
N ARG A 14 -1.15 24.37 16.93
CA ARG A 14 -1.07 24.85 18.32
C ARG A 14 -1.20 23.73 19.34
N THR A 15 -1.85 22.63 18.98
CA THR A 15 -2.18 21.52 19.89
C THR A 15 -1.09 20.43 19.89
N TYR A 16 -0.30 20.34 18.81
CA TYR A 16 0.73 19.32 18.66
C TYR A 16 2.10 19.97 18.45
N ASP A 17 3.10 19.46 19.14
CA ASP A 17 4.51 19.80 18.88
C ASP A 17 4.95 19.16 17.54
N TYR A 18 4.78 19.94 16.47
CA TYR A 18 5.06 19.51 15.11
C TYR A 18 6.52 19.21 14.85
N ASP A 19 7.42 20.00 15.40
CA ASP A 19 8.86 19.82 15.22
C ASP A 19 9.28 18.47 15.80
N ASN A 20 8.70 18.10 16.93
CA ASN A 20 8.92 16.79 17.53
C ASN A 20 8.29 15.66 16.71
N LEU A 21 7.07 15.85 16.16
CA LEU A 21 6.42 14.88 15.29
C LEU A 21 7.19 14.69 13.99
N GLU A 22 7.65 15.75 13.35
CA GLU A 22 8.48 15.67 12.14
C GLU A 22 9.80 14.96 12.41
N ARG A 23 10.48 15.29 13.50
CA ARG A 23 11.73 14.66 13.91
C ARG A 23 11.53 13.17 14.15
N VAL A 24 10.53 12.80 14.92
CA VAL A 24 10.21 11.40 15.22
C VAL A 24 9.80 10.65 13.95
N TYR A 25 9.03 11.28 13.07
CA TYR A 25 8.64 10.69 11.78
C TYR A 25 9.85 10.47 10.87
N ALA A 26 10.74 11.46 10.79
CA ALA A 26 11.99 11.35 10.03
C ALA A 26 12.92 10.25 10.57
N GLU A 27 13.03 10.12 11.89
CA GLU A 27 13.80 9.06 12.54
C GLU A 27 13.29 7.67 12.14
N TYR A 28 11.96 7.45 12.18
CA TYR A 28 11.38 6.17 11.79
C TYR A 28 11.47 5.90 10.29
N GLN A 29 11.34 6.91 9.45
CA GLN A 29 11.55 6.76 8.01
C GLN A 29 12.99 6.36 7.66
N ASN A 30 13.96 6.83 8.45
CA ASN A 30 15.38 6.56 8.23
C ASN A 30 15.88 5.29 8.95
N ARG A 31 15.01 4.57 9.66
CA ARG A 31 15.38 3.32 10.30
C ARG A 31 15.82 2.29 9.25
N VAL A 32 17.04 1.81 9.38
CA VAL A 32 17.62 0.76 8.53
C VAL A 32 17.56 -0.57 9.27
N VAL A 33 17.18 -1.61 8.55
CA VAL A 33 17.20 -3.01 9.00
C VAL A 33 17.96 -3.84 7.99
N ASP A 34 18.51 -4.97 8.43
CA ASP A 34 19.02 -5.99 7.51
C ASP A 34 17.82 -6.74 6.91
N ASP A 35 17.43 -6.38 5.69
CA ASP A 35 16.30 -6.98 4.97
C ASP A 35 16.73 -7.98 3.88
N GLU A 36 18.03 -8.21 3.70
CA GLU A 36 18.54 -9.15 2.69
C GLU A 36 17.98 -10.57 2.84
N PRO A 37 17.89 -11.17 4.06
CA PRO A 37 17.26 -12.48 4.23
C PRO A 37 15.78 -12.49 3.83
N VAL A 38 15.07 -11.40 4.12
CA VAL A 38 13.65 -11.23 3.74
C VAL A 38 13.53 -11.14 2.22
N MET A 39 14.32 -10.28 1.58
CA MET A 39 14.33 -10.09 0.14
C MET A 39 14.63 -11.38 -0.60
N SER A 40 15.66 -12.13 -0.17
CA SER A 40 16.02 -13.43 -0.75
C SER A 40 14.93 -14.48 -0.57
N SER A 41 14.30 -14.55 0.59
CA SER A 41 13.17 -15.46 0.85
C SER A 41 11.99 -15.17 -0.07
N PHE A 42 11.60 -13.89 -0.23
CA PHE A 42 10.49 -13.52 -1.10
C PHE A 42 10.86 -13.65 -2.60
N ALA A 43 12.10 -13.40 -2.99
CA ALA A 43 12.57 -13.68 -4.34
C ALA A 43 12.38 -15.17 -4.67
N SER A 44 12.77 -16.08 -3.77
CA SER A 44 12.58 -17.52 -3.95
C SER A 44 11.10 -17.92 -4.03
N LYS A 45 10.22 -17.25 -3.26
CA LYS A 45 8.78 -17.55 -3.24
C LYS A 45 8.02 -17.00 -4.44
N MET A 46 8.40 -15.83 -4.96
CA MET A 46 7.57 -14.99 -5.85
C MET A 46 8.16 -14.76 -7.23
N ALA A 47 9.47 -14.90 -7.44
CA ALA A 47 10.08 -14.66 -8.76
C ALA A 47 9.43 -15.49 -9.84
N GLY A 48 9.12 -14.86 -10.98
CA GLY A 48 8.46 -15.49 -12.12
C GLY A 48 6.99 -15.85 -11.92
N LYS A 49 6.40 -15.54 -10.76
CA LYS A 49 4.98 -15.76 -10.51
C LYS A 49 4.15 -14.50 -10.80
N LYS A 50 2.88 -14.74 -11.16
CA LYS A 50 1.89 -13.67 -11.27
C LYS A 50 1.43 -13.23 -9.89
N VAL A 51 1.32 -11.94 -9.66
CA VAL A 51 0.88 -11.35 -8.38
C VAL A 51 -0.33 -10.46 -8.60
N LEU A 52 -1.31 -10.54 -7.71
CA LEU A 52 -2.46 -9.64 -7.62
C LEU A 52 -2.33 -8.78 -6.36
N LEU A 53 -2.18 -7.48 -6.54
CA LEU A 53 -2.23 -6.50 -5.46
C LEU A 53 -3.68 -6.05 -5.22
N LEU A 54 -4.20 -6.31 -4.02
CA LEU A 54 -5.50 -5.82 -3.57
C LEU A 54 -5.28 -4.51 -2.81
N ALA A 55 -5.51 -3.39 -3.48
CA ALA A 55 -5.50 -2.07 -2.88
C ALA A 55 -6.87 -1.77 -2.22
N PRO A 56 -6.95 -0.82 -1.26
CA PRO A 56 -8.14 -0.63 -0.45
C PRO A 56 -9.28 0.16 -1.12
N GLY A 57 -9.29 0.35 -2.42
CA GLY A 57 -10.31 1.13 -3.13
C GLY A 57 -11.67 0.45 -3.18
N VAL A 58 -12.72 1.22 -3.43
CA VAL A 58 -14.12 0.76 -3.37
C VAL A 58 -14.45 -0.29 -4.43
N THR A 59 -13.77 -0.28 -5.59
CA THR A 59 -14.03 -1.24 -6.67
C THR A 59 -13.66 -2.67 -6.26
N LEU A 60 -12.79 -2.84 -5.26
CA LEU A 60 -12.52 -4.16 -4.70
C LEU A 60 -13.80 -4.85 -4.19
N ARG A 61 -14.79 -4.07 -3.73
CA ARG A 61 -16.09 -4.55 -3.29
C ARG A 61 -17.13 -4.51 -4.40
N THR A 62 -17.21 -3.40 -5.16
CA THR A 62 -18.26 -3.23 -6.17
C THR A 62 -18.05 -4.08 -7.42
N GLU A 63 -16.82 -4.51 -7.69
CA GLU A 63 -16.44 -5.39 -8.80
C GLU A 63 -15.90 -6.75 -8.30
N SER A 64 -16.36 -7.20 -7.12
CA SER A 64 -15.82 -8.42 -6.47
C SER A 64 -15.89 -9.67 -7.34
N ASP A 65 -16.97 -9.87 -8.10
CA ASP A 65 -17.11 -11.00 -9.03
C ASP A 65 -16.00 -11.05 -10.08
N ARG A 66 -15.58 -9.88 -10.56
CA ARG A 66 -14.49 -9.75 -11.54
C ARG A 66 -13.16 -10.15 -10.94
N VAL A 67 -12.91 -9.72 -9.70
CA VAL A 67 -11.69 -10.06 -8.95
C VAL A 67 -11.65 -11.55 -8.63
N GLN A 68 -12.75 -12.14 -8.17
CA GLN A 68 -12.83 -13.57 -7.86
C GLN A 68 -12.64 -14.44 -9.11
N LYS A 69 -13.25 -14.07 -10.24
CA LYS A 69 -13.04 -14.75 -11.54
C LYS A 69 -11.57 -14.69 -11.96
N TYR A 70 -10.93 -13.53 -11.79
CA TYR A 70 -9.50 -13.37 -12.08
C TYR A 70 -8.64 -14.30 -11.21
N ILE A 71 -8.89 -14.32 -9.90
CA ILE A 71 -8.15 -15.18 -8.95
C ILE A 71 -8.33 -16.66 -9.32
N ALA A 72 -9.56 -17.09 -9.62
CA ALA A 72 -9.85 -18.48 -9.99
C ALA A 72 -9.19 -18.90 -11.31
N HIS A 73 -9.12 -18.01 -12.30
CA HIS A 73 -8.54 -18.29 -13.61
C HIS A 73 -7.01 -18.23 -13.62
N GLU A 74 -6.45 -17.19 -13.03
CA GLU A 74 -5.02 -16.88 -13.11
C GLU A 74 -4.19 -17.49 -11.97
N ASN A 75 -4.85 -17.91 -10.89
CA ASN A 75 -4.21 -18.44 -9.67
C ASN A 75 -2.98 -17.63 -9.20
N PRO A 76 -3.09 -16.29 -9.05
CA PRO A 76 -1.97 -15.44 -8.68
C PRO A 76 -1.64 -15.58 -7.21
N ILE A 77 -0.45 -15.12 -6.80
CA ILE A 77 -0.18 -14.80 -5.40
C ILE A 77 -0.98 -13.52 -5.07
N VAL A 78 -1.87 -13.60 -4.09
CA VAL A 78 -2.74 -12.49 -3.68
C VAL A 78 -2.13 -11.76 -2.50
N ILE A 79 -1.95 -10.44 -2.63
CA ILE A 79 -1.35 -9.58 -1.60
C ILE A 79 -2.30 -8.45 -1.23
N GLY A 80 -2.74 -8.40 0.03
CA GLY A 80 -3.48 -7.25 0.58
C GLY A 80 -2.52 -6.10 0.93
N VAL A 81 -2.82 -4.87 0.48
CA VAL A 81 -1.93 -3.71 0.68
C VAL A 81 -2.55 -2.71 1.65
N ASN A 82 -1.93 -2.52 2.80
CA ASN A 82 -2.40 -1.63 3.87
C ASN A 82 -3.83 -1.95 4.38
N HIS A 83 -4.31 -3.14 4.16
CA HIS A 83 -5.58 -3.65 4.72
C HIS A 83 -5.64 -5.17 4.61
N VAL A 84 -6.55 -5.77 5.36
CA VAL A 84 -6.98 -7.16 5.21
C VAL A 84 -8.37 -7.12 4.58
N PRO A 85 -8.53 -7.58 3.33
CA PRO A 85 -9.85 -7.58 2.68
C PRO A 85 -10.72 -8.71 3.23
N ASP A 86 -11.98 -8.42 3.51
CA ASP A 86 -12.91 -9.38 4.13
C ASP A 86 -13.27 -10.56 3.19
N ASP A 87 -13.36 -10.29 1.88
CA ASP A 87 -13.90 -11.24 0.88
C ASP A 87 -12.81 -12.03 0.14
N TYR A 88 -11.53 -11.84 0.49
CA TYR A 88 -10.43 -12.44 -0.25
C TYR A 88 -9.40 -13.09 0.66
N ARG A 89 -9.04 -14.34 0.32
CA ARG A 89 -7.91 -15.00 0.98
C ARG A 89 -6.60 -14.49 0.39
N CYS A 90 -5.79 -13.84 1.21
CA CYS A 90 -4.46 -13.38 0.84
C CYS A 90 -3.37 -14.39 1.21
N ASN A 91 -2.37 -14.52 0.34
CA ASN A 91 -1.13 -15.26 0.62
C ASN A 91 -0.16 -14.41 1.44
N CYS A 92 -0.24 -13.08 1.27
CA CYS A 92 0.64 -12.14 1.92
C CYS A 92 -0.09 -10.82 2.18
N PHE A 93 0.38 -10.07 3.19
CA PHE A 93 -0.02 -8.68 3.43
C PHE A 93 1.20 -7.78 3.40
N PHE A 94 1.05 -6.60 2.80
CA PHE A 94 2.08 -5.56 2.75
C PHE A 94 1.58 -4.30 3.46
N PHE A 95 2.30 -3.85 4.48
CA PHE A 95 1.96 -2.64 5.24
C PHE A 95 3.10 -1.63 5.23
N ALA A 96 2.80 -0.42 4.76
CA ALA A 96 3.66 0.75 4.82
C ALA A 96 3.09 1.85 5.74
N ASN A 97 1.92 1.61 6.35
CA ASN A 97 1.22 2.54 7.22
C ASN A 97 0.99 1.93 8.61
N ALA A 98 1.54 2.56 9.65
CA ALA A 98 1.52 2.05 11.02
C ALA A 98 0.10 1.90 11.59
N GLN A 99 -0.82 2.85 11.31
CA GLN A 99 -2.20 2.75 11.80
C GLN A 99 -2.96 1.60 11.15
N ARG A 100 -2.77 1.42 9.84
CA ARG A 100 -3.39 0.34 9.11
C ARG A 100 -2.87 -1.02 9.54
N TYR A 101 -1.56 -1.11 9.79
CA TYR A 101 -0.96 -2.32 10.34
C TYR A 101 -1.52 -2.63 11.73
N GLN A 102 -1.55 -1.64 12.64
CA GLN A 102 -2.09 -1.84 14.00
C GLN A 102 -3.56 -2.26 13.94
N TYR A 103 -4.37 -1.60 13.13
CA TYR A 103 -5.77 -1.98 12.94
C TYR A 103 -5.91 -3.45 12.48
N ALA A 104 -5.13 -3.87 11.47
CA ALA A 104 -5.16 -5.24 10.97
C ALA A 104 -4.74 -6.25 12.07
N VAL A 105 -3.75 -5.91 12.87
CA VAL A 105 -3.30 -6.73 13.98
C VAL A 105 -4.40 -6.90 15.05
N ASP A 106 -5.15 -5.85 15.33
CA ASP A 106 -6.17 -5.85 16.39
C ASP A 106 -7.47 -6.51 15.93
N THR A 107 -7.82 -6.38 14.64
CA THR A 107 -9.12 -6.85 14.12
C THR A 107 -9.05 -8.14 13.29
N ASN A 108 -7.91 -8.44 12.65
CA ASN A 108 -7.74 -9.54 11.71
C ASN A 108 -6.57 -10.47 12.10
N ALA A 109 -6.38 -10.71 13.40
CA ALA A 109 -5.25 -11.48 13.91
C ALA A 109 -5.14 -12.90 13.35
N ASN A 110 -6.27 -13.54 13.01
CA ASN A 110 -6.30 -14.89 12.47
C ASN A 110 -5.79 -14.93 11.02
N GLU A 111 -6.23 -13.99 10.18
CA GLU A 111 -5.80 -13.82 8.79
C GLU A 111 -4.32 -13.47 8.73
N MET A 112 -3.89 -12.55 9.61
CA MET A 112 -2.49 -12.14 9.74
C MET A 112 -1.55 -13.29 10.14
N ARG A 113 -2.03 -14.28 10.91
CA ARG A 113 -1.24 -15.47 11.27
C ARG A 113 -1.14 -16.52 10.18
N ARG A 114 -2.06 -16.52 9.23
CA ARG A 114 -2.15 -17.53 8.15
C ARG A 114 -1.42 -17.13 6.87
N ALA A 115 -0.97 -15.89 6.79
CA ALA A 115 -0.31 -15.33 5.63
C ALA A 115 1.07 -14.78 5.99
N ASP A 116 1.94 -14.66 5.00
CA ASP A 116 3.18 -13.89 5.17
C ASP A 116 2.82 -12.40 5.40
N VAL A 117 3.49 -11.76 6.33
CA VAL A 117 3.28 -10.32 6.60
C VAL A 117 4.58 -9.57 6.34
N ILE A 118 4.52 -8.60 5.44
CA ILE A 118 5.62 -7.68 5.13
C ILE A 118 5.27 -6.30 5.70
N VAL A 119 6.20 -5.72 6.44
CA VAL A 119 6.04 -4.41 7.06
C VAL A 119 7.25 -3.56 6.75
N THR A 120 7.05 -2.31 6.37
CA THR A 120 8.18 -1.39 6.15
C THR A 120 8.77 -0.88 7.46
N SER A 121 10.07 -0.59 7.48
CA SER A 121 10.84 -0.26 8.70
C SER A 121 10.39 1.02 9.42
N ASN A 122 9.58 1.86 8.78
CA ASN A 122 8.96 3.04 9.41
C ASN A 122 7.77 2.70 10.34
N VAL A 123 7.33 1.44 10.39
CA VAL A 123 6.30 0.98 11.34
C VAL A 123 6.95 0.65 12.68
N ARG A 124 6.50 1.31 13.75
CA ARG A 124 7.16 1.27 15.07
C ARG A 124 7.09 -0.08 15.77
N SER A 125 5.89 -0.62 15.86
CA SER A 125 5.63 -1.82 16.66
C SER A 125 5.26 -2.96 15.73
N VAL A 126 6.26 -3.76 15.39
CA VAL A 126 6.05 -4.92 14.52
C VAL A 126 5.94 -6.16 15.39
N LYS A 127 4.87 -6.94 15.21
CA LYS A 127 4.70 -8.21 15.93
C LYS A 127 5.72 -9.25 15.47
N VAL A 128 6.03 -10.17 16.36
CA VAL A 128 6.91 -11.32 16.08
C VAL A 128 6.37 -12.11 14.88
N GLY A 129 7.24 -12.43 13.93
CA GLY A 129 6.90 -13.18 12.72
C GLY A 129 6.59 -12.33 11.49
N ALA A 130 6.55 -10.99 11.61
CA ALA A 130 6.46 -10.13 10.43
C ALA A 130 7.85 -9.91 9.80
N ASN A 131 7.87 -9.88 8.47
CA ASN A 131 9.07 -9.63 7.68
C ASN A 131 9.24 -8.12 7.51
N VAL A 132 10.33 -7.55 8.02
CA VAL A 132 10.57 -6.11 7.96
C VAL A 132 11.50 -5.80 6.79
N VAL A 133 11.11 -4.85 5.94
CA VAL A 133 11.87 -4.37 4.79
C VAL A 133 12.16 -2.88 4.91
N ASN A 134 13.29 -2.43 4.36
CA ASN A 134 13.68 -1.03 4.44
C ASN A 134 12.70 -0.11 3.71
N PHE A 135 12.11 0.81 4.45
CA PHE A 135 11.18 1.81 3.91
C PHE A 135 11.81 2.66 2.80
N ASN A 136 13.03 3.16 3.03
CA ASN A 136 13.73 4.04 2.08
C ASN A 136 14.16 3.34 0.78
N LEU A 137 14.19 2.00 0.74
CA LEU A 137 14.43 1.26 -0.50
C LEU A 137 13.18 1.19 -1.40
N LEU A 138 12.01 1.42 -0.83
CA LEU A 138 10.72 1.31 -1.50
C LEU A 138 10.05 2.67 -1.69
N ALA A 139 10.22 3.58 -0.73
CA ALA A 139 9.71 4.93 -0.81
C ALA A 139 10.56 5.78 -1.77
N LYS A 140 9.90 6.59 -2.60
CA LYS A 140 10.54 7.59 -3.45
C LYS A 140 9.97 8.96 -3.14
N ARG A 141 10.84 9.96 -3.02
CA ARG A 141 10.46 11.35 -2.78
C ARG A 141 10.34 12.10 -4.11
N GLY A 142 9.66 13.23 -4.11
CA GLY A 142 9.51 14.09 -5.28
C GLY A 142 8.06 14.43 -5.61
N TRP A 143 7.12 13.91 -4.83
CA TRP A 143 5.70 14.23 -4.94
C TRP A 143 5.21 14.96 -3.70
N ARG A 144 4.14 15.75 -3.87
CA ARG A 144 3.49 16.52 -2.81
C ARG A 144 3.00 15.63 -1.66
N PHE A 145 2.46 14.46 -1.96
CA PHE A 145 1.90 13.53 -0.99
C PHE A 145 2.81 12.34 -0.70
N PHE A 146 4.08 12.55 -0.78
CA PHE A 146 5.13 11.61 -0.46
C PHE A 146 5.04 10.33 -1.30
N ASP A 147 4.54 9.21 -0.78
CA ASP A 147 4.49 7.96 -1.55
C ASP A 147 3.20 7.19 -1.29
N ASN A 148 2.87 6.27 -2.18
CA ASN A 148 1.69 5.42 -2.11
C ASN A 148 2.07 3.99 -1.74
N GLY A 149 1.36 3.39 -0.76
CA GLY A 149 1.65 2.03 -0.28
C GLY A 149 1.54 0.95 -1.37
N THR A 150 0.63 1.11 -2.34
CA THR A 150 0.49 0.16 -3.46
C THR A 150 1.67 0.27 -4.42
N ILE A 151 2.15 1.49 -4.69
CA ILE A 151 3.35 1.71 -5.50
C ILE A 151 4.60 1.21 -4.77
N MET A 152 4.67 1.35 -3.45
CA MET A 152 5.76 0.77 -2.65
C MET A 152 5.75 -0.76 -2.72
N ALA A 153 4.57 -1.40 -2.62
CA ALA A 153 4.43 -2.85 -2.81
C ALA A 153 4.86 -3.28 -4.23
N LEU A 154 4.50 -2.52 -5.25
CA LEU A 154 4.94 -2.75 -6.63
C LEU A 154 6.47 -2.70 -6.75
N ARG A 155 7.13 -1.70 -6.13
CA ARG A 155 8.60 -1.61 -6.12
C ARG A 155 9.25 -2.76 -5.36
N PHE A 156 8.63 -3.21 -4.24
CA PHE A 156 9.08 -4.42 -3.54
C PHE A 156 9.02 -5.63 -4.47
N LEU A 157 7.89 -5.87 -5.13
CA LEU A 157 7.70 -6.98 -6.05
C LEU A 157 8.73 -6.99 -7.17
N ARG A 158 9.00 -5.82 -7.75
CA ARG A 158 10.04 -5.69 -8.78
C ARG A 158 11.43 -6.08 -8.26
N LYS A 159 11.78 -5.70 -7.03
CA LYS A 159 13.06 -6.06 -6.40
C LYS A 159 13.20 -7.56 -6.13
N VAL A 160 12.12 -8.25 -5.84
CA VAL A 160 12.11 -9.72 -5.63
C VAL A 160 11.85 -10.52 -6.93
N GLY A 161 11.92 -9.86 -8.10
CA GLY A 161 11.89 -10.53 -9.39
C GLY A 161 10.50 -10.86 -9.95
N VAL A 162 9.44 -10.24 -9.43
CA VAL A 162 8.08 -10.37 -9.99
C VAL A 162 7.96 -9.46 -11.22
N MET A 163 7.49 -10.02 -12.34
CA MET A 163 7.40 -9.36 -13.64
C MET A 163 5.96 -9.32 -14.21
N ASP A 164 4.97 -9.88 -13.53
CA ASP A 164 3.55 -9.84 -13.93
C ASP A 164 2.72 -9.47 -12.70
N VAL A 165 2.23 -8.23 -12.67
CA VAL A 165 1.49 -7.65 -11.54
C VAL A 165 0.15 -7.13 -12.02
N ALA A 166 -0.91 -7.63 -11.40
CA ALA A 166 -2.27 -7.13 -11.56
C ALA A 166 -2.69 -6.31 -10.33
N PHE A 167 -3.60 -5.36 -10.54
CA PHE A 167 -4.17 -4.53 -9.49
C PHE A 167 -5.68 -4.71 -9.43
N ALA A 168 -6.24 -4.75 -8.22
CA ALA A 168 -7.65 -4.57 -7.95
C ALA A 168 -7.84 -3.58 -6.79
N GLY A 169 -8.88 -2.75 -6.85
CA GLY A 169 -9.10 -1.71 -5.84
C GLY A 169 -8.11 -0.55 -5.88
N PHE A 170 -7.42 -0.35 -7.00
CA PHE A 170 -6.47 0.77 -7.19
C PHE A 170 -7.15 1.92 -7.92
N ASP A 171 -8.29 2.35 -7.39
CA ASP A 171 -9.25 3.25 -8.04
C ASP A 171 -8.87 4.73 -7.93
N GLY A 172 -8.05 5.08 -6.91
CA GLY A 172 -7.93 6.47 -6.48
C GLY A 172 -9.17 6.99 -5.77
N PHE A 173 -9.28 8.31 -5.67
CA PHE A 173 -10.47 8.96 -5.14
C PHE A 173 -11.44 9.27 -6.29
N PRO A 174 -12.76 9.08 -6.09
CA PRO A 174 -13.74 9.35 -7.14
C PRO A 174 -13.80 10.83 -7.51
N ALA A 175 -14.19 11.11 -8.76
CA ALA A 175 -14.33 12.48 -9.28
C ALA A 175 -15.49 13.26 -8.63
N GLU A 176 -16.49 12.55 -8.10
CA GLU A 176 -17.63 13.13 -7.39
C GLU A 176 -17.40 13.08 -5.88
N ASP A 177 -18.12 13.92 -5.13
CA ASP A 177 -18.03 13.95 -3.66
C ASP A 177 -18.70 12.71 -3.06
N SER A 178 -18.04 11.58 -3.24
CA SER A 178 -18.43 10.32 -2.64
C SER A 178 -17.66 10.10 -1.35
N ARG A 179 -18.41 9.80 -0.28
CA ARG A 179 -17.81 9.40 1.00
C ARG A 179 -17.30 7.95 0.96
N LEU A 180 -17.64 7.18 -0.07
CA LEU A 180 -17.26 5.78 -0.21
C LEU A 180 -16.01 5.66 -1.09
N CYS A 181 -14.86 6.05 -0.56
CA CYS A 181 -13.57 5.94 -1.26
C CYS A 181 -12.86 4.61 -1.03
N TYR A 182 -13.20 3.89 0.03
CA TYR A 182 -12.52 2.65 0.43
C TYR A 182 -13.50 1.49 0.56
N ALA A 183 -13.02 0.28 0.27
CA ALA A 183 -13.77 -0.95 0.48
C ALA A 183 -14.16 -1.11 1.96
N ASN A 184 -13.24 -0.85 2.88
CA ASN A 184 -13.52 -0.81 4.31
C ASN A 184 -13.90 0.60 4.76
N ARG A 185 -15.12 0.74 5.28
CA ARG A 185 -15.69 2.03 5.72
C ARG A 185 -14.94 2.69 6.88
N VAL A 186 -14.22 1.93 7.69
CA VAL A 186 -13.40 2.45 8.80
C VAL A 186 -12.29 3.38 8.31
N PHE A 187 -11.88 3.25 7.05
CA PHE A 187 -10.81 4.06 6.46
C PHE A 187 -11.29 5.27 5.65
N GLN A 188 -12.58 5.56 5.66
CA GLN A 188 -13.10 6.77 5.00
C GLN A 188 -12.48 8.04 5.61
N ASN A 189 -12.30 9.05 4.79
CA ASN A 189 -11.77 10.34 5.20
C ASN A 189 -12.57 11.47 4.57
N ASP A 190 -12.56 12.62 5.21
CA ASP A 190 -13.26 13.84 4.78
C ASP A 190 -12.32 14.80 4.02
N LEU A 191 -11.48 14.29 3.14
CA LEU A 191 -10.60 15.12 2.31
C LEU A 191 -11.43 15.94 1.32
N SER A 192 -11.02 17.21 1.10
CA SER A 192 -11.63 18.04 0.06
C SER A 192 -11.44 17.43 -1.33
N MET A 193 -12.33 17.76 -2.27
CA MET A 193 -12.25 17.27 -3.65
C MET A 193 -10.95 17.71 -4.34
N GLU A 194 -10.49 18.93 -4.06
CA GLU A 194 -9.21 19.41 -4.58
C GLU A 194 -8.04 18.54 -4.10
N LEU A 195 -8.01 18.21 -2.81
CA LEU A 195 -6.98 17.37 -2.22
C LEU A 195 -7.03 15.94 -2.78
N LYS A 196 -8.23 15.37 -2.96
CA LYS A 196 -8.45 14.07 -3.60
C LYS A 196 -7.88 14.02 -5.01
N ARG A 197 -8.16 15.07 -5.84
CA ARG A 197 -7.62 15.18 -7.20
C ARG A 197 -6.09 15.27 -7.21
N ALA A 198 -5.53 16.12 -6.37
CA ALA A 198 -4.07 16.27 -6.27
C ALA A 198 -3.37 14.97 -5.84
N ILE A 199 -3.99 14.19 -4.93
CA ILE A 199 -3.45 12.87 -4.56
C ILE A 199 -3.51 11.90 -5.75
N ASN A 200 -4.61 11.89 -6.52
CA ASN A 200 -4.73 11.04 -7.69
C ASN A 200 -3.67 11.38 -8.76
N GLU A 201 -3.44 12.68 -9.01
CA GLU A 201 -2.41 13.14 -9.94
C GLU A 201 -1.01 12.68 -9.52
N ASP A 202 -0.68 12.80 -8.24
CA ASP A 202 0.58 12.31 -7.69
C ASP A 202 0.72 10.79 -7.83
N VAL A 203 -0.32 10.02 -7.53
CA VAL A 203 -0.31 8.55 -7.65
C VAL A 203 -0.11 8.11 -9.10
N LEU A 204 -0.80 8.76 -10.05
CA LEU A 204 -0.59 8.51 -11.48
C LEU A 204 0.85 8.86 -11.92
N SER A 205 1.38 9.97 -11.41
CA SER A 205 2.77 10.37 -11.67
C SER A 205 3.76 9.33 -11.10
N MET A 206 3.52 8.81 -9.89
CA MET A 206 4.32 7.75 -9.29
C MET A 206 4.30 6.46 -10.12
N LEU A 207 3.15 6.08 -10.67
CA LEU A 207 3.03 4.91 -11.53
C LEU A 207 3.78 5.08 -12.85
N ARG A 208 3.65 6.26 -13.48
CA ARG A 208 4.39 6.60 -14.70
C ARG A 208 5.91 6.61 -14.46
N ASP A 209 6.36 7.16 -13.33
CA ASP A 209 7.76 7.12 -12.93
C ASP A 209 8.26 5.68 -12.74
N PHE A 210 7.48 4.82 -12.11
CA PHE A 210 7.80 3.40 -12.00
C PHE A 210 7.95 2.76 -13.39
N GLN A 211 7.00 2.95 -14.30
CA GLN A 211 7.05 2.39 -15.65
C GLN A 211 8.26 2.88 -16.45
N ALA A 212 8.60 4.16 -16.33
CA ALA A 212 9.77 4.75 -17.01
C ALA A 212 11.08 4.13 -16.50
N LEU A 213 11.24 3.94 -15.20
CA LEU A 213 12.42 3.32 -14.60
C LEU A 213 12.51 1.82 -14.88
N ASP A 214 11.37 1.14 -14.88
CA ASP A 214 11.27 -0.30 -15.16
C ASP A 214 11.49 -0.65 -16.64
N LYS A 215 11.40 0.34 -17.53
CA LYS A 215 11.53 0.19 -18.99
C LYS A 215 10.60 -0.87 -19.58
N GLY A 216 9.42 -1.04 -19.00
CA GLY A 216 8.40 -1.98 -19.45
C GLY A 216 8.73 -3.46 -19.18
N MET A 217 9.68 -3.75 -18.31
CA MET A 217 10.02 -5.13 -17.95
C MET A 217 8.91 -5.79 -17.12
N THR A 218 8.19 -5.03 -16.31
CA THR A 218 7.05 -5.53 -15.54
C THR A 218 5.75 -5.30 -16.31
N LYS A 219 5.04 -6.38 -16.58
CA LYS A 219 3.68 -6.33 -17.14
C LYS A 219 2.73 -5.89 -16.03
N LEU A 220 2.03 -4.78 -16.25
CA LEU A 220 1.00 -4.25 -15.35
C LEU A 220 -0.38 -4.41 -15.97
N SER A 221 -1.34 -4.88 -15.18
CA SER A 221 -2.74 -5.02 -15.60
C SER A 221 -3.70 -4.58 -14.48
N PHE A 222 -4.92 -4.20 -14.85
CA PHE A 222 -5.94 -3.74 -13.91
C PHE A 222 -7.16 -4.67 -14.01
N VAL A 223 -7.50 -5.31 -12.90
CA VAL A 223 -8.63 -6.25 -12.81
C VAL A 223 -9.93 -5.48 -12.58
N THR A 224 -9.89 -4.42 -11.80
CA THR A 224 -11.02 -3.52 -11.57
C THR A 224 -10.81 -2.19 -12.28
N SER A 225 -11.85 -1.38 -12.38
CA SER A 225 -11.73 0.01 -12.81
C SER A 225 -10.69 0.73 -11.96
N SER A 226 -9.82 1.53 -12.58
CA SER A 226 -8.70 2.20 -11.90
C SER A 226 -8.57 3.66 -12.34
N LEU A 227 -7.68 4.39 -11.68
CA LEU A 227 -7.29 5.76 -12.03
C LEU A 227 -6.95 5.94 -13.50
#